data_bfc0e98f8e2e0671e1e7e9ed0adb5589
#
_entry.id   bfc0e98f8e2e0671e1e7e9ed0adb5589
#
_cell.length_a   1.000
_cell.length_b   1.000
_cell.length_c   1.000
_cell.angle_alpha   90.00
_cell.angle_beta   90.00
_cell.angle_gamma   90.00
#
_symmetry.space_group_name_H-M   'P 1'
#
loop_
_entity.id
_entity.type
_entity.pdbx_description
1 polymer ?
#
loop_
_entity_poly.entity_id
_entity_poly.type
_entity_poly.pdbx_seq_one_letter_code
_entity_poly.pdbx_strand_id
1 'polypeptide(L)'
;MPLIFAHRGSSGLYPENTMEAFTCALRHKADGIELDVQLTLDGEVVVIHDHRLERTTNGSGLVQQHTLAELRQLNAGRWFHPRFKTSRIPTLAEVFTFVKPTRLMVILELKNLLVPQPHLEEKVCQLIDEFELGERVILSSFNFNSLRKIKELNNSLQTGMLYVGHLLEPWKTGLTYGVDQLHAPVDEVSLSVVKESHKNGLSVLAWTVDQKKAVRRMLAMKVDGLITNYPEQARKLMQIQPT
;
A
#
# COMPACT_ATOMS: atom_id res chain seq x y z
N MET A 1 6.46 4.77 18.68
CA MET A 1 6.73 3.48 18.01
C MET A 1 6.22 3.61 16.57
N PRO A 2 6.91 3.08 15.56
CA PRO A 2 6.43 3.14 14.19
C PRO A 2 5.11 2.41 14.00
N LEU A 3 4.30 2.86 13.03
CA LEU A 3 3.11 2.17 12.59
C LEU A 3 3.47 0.90 11.80
N ILE A 4 2.64 -0.13 11.85
CA ILE A 4 2.80 -1.35 11.06
C ILE A 4 1.70 -1.41 10.01
N PHE A 5 2.10 -1.39 8.74
CA PHE A 5 1.22 -1.60 7.59
C PHE A 5 1.45 -3.00 7.02
N ALA A 6 0.37 -3.74 6.85
CA ALA A 6 0.40 -5.06 6.25
C ALA A 6 0.46 -4.93 4.72
N HIS A 7 1.60 -5.26 4.12
CA HIS A 7 1.89 -5.16 2.68
C HIS A 7 0.98 -6.10 1.88
N ARG A 8 0.05 -5.53 1.10
CA ARG A 8 -1.03 -6.26 0.41
C ARG A 8 -1.86 -7.13 1.36
N GLY A 9 -2.04 -6.65 2.60
CA GLY A 9 -2.53 -7.45 3.71
C GLY A 9 -1.45 -8.31 4.36
N SER A 10 -1.83 -9.33 5.14
CA SER A 10 -0.87 -10.31 5.71
C SER A 10 -0.38 -11.29 4.63
N SER A 11 0.25 -10.78 3.57
CA SER A 11 0.57 -11.51 2.34
C SER A 11 1.62 -12.62 2.50
N GLY A 12 2.38 -12.61 3.57
CA GLY A 12 3.27 -13.72 3.91
C GLY A 12 2.55 -15.01 4.32
N LEU A 13 1.24 -14.95 4.63
CA LEU A 13 0.43 -16.07 5.13
C LEU A 13 -0.88 -16.26 4.36
N TYR A 14 -1.32 -15.28 3.60
CA TYR A 14 -2.57 -15.23 2.83
C TYR A 14 -2.30 -14.69 1.42
N PRO A 15 -3.14 -15.02 0.42
CA PRO A 15 -2.96 -14.47 -0.93
C PRO A 15 -3.04 -12.94 -0.90
N GLU A 16 -2.05 -12.29 -1.48
CA GLU A 16 -1.93 -10.83 -1.52
C GLU A 16 -3.18 -10.15 -2.11
N ASN A 17 -3.47 -8.93 -1.65
CA ASN A 17 -4.56 -8.10 -2.17
C ASN A 17 -5.94 -8.79 -2.15
N THR A 18 -6.21 -9.61 -1.13
CA THR A 18 -7.51 -10.27 -0.93
C THR A 18 -8.13 -9.88 0.41
N MET A 19 -9.46 -10.01 0.50
CA MET A 19 -10.18 -9.73 1.75
C MET A 19 -9.73 -10.63 2.91
N GLU A 20 -9.31 -11.87 2.61
CA GLU A 20 -8.73 -12.79 3.59
C GLU A 20 -7.40 -12.25 4.17
N ALA A 21 -6.53 -11.69 3.31
CA ALA A 21 -5.27 -11.08 3.75
C ALA A 21 -5.50 -9.82 4.60
N PHE A 22 -6.48 -8.99 4.25
CA PHE A 22 -6.85 -7.80 5.01
C PHE A 22 -7.51 -8.14 6.35
N THR A 23 -8.41 -9.11 6.36
CA THR A 23 -9.01 -9.63 7.60
C THR A 23 -7.94 -10.20 8.54
N CYS A 24 -6.95 -10.90 7.98
CA CYS A 24 -5.84 -11.41 8.77
C CYS A 24 -4.95 -10.29 9.33
N ALA A 25 -4.70 -9.23 8.55
CA ALA A 25 -3.94 -8.08 9.01
C ALA A 25 -4.58 -7.42 10.26
N LEU A 26 -5.89 -7.26 10.26
CA LEU A 26 -6.64 -6.76 11.43
C LEU A 26 -6.46 -7.68 12.65
N ARG A 27 -6.56 -9.01 12.46
CA ARG A 27 -6.33 -10.00 13.53
C ARG A 27 -4.88 -9.98 14.05
N HIS A 28 -3.93 -9.72 13.18
CA HIS A 28 -2.50 -9.60 13.49
C HIS A 28 -2.13 -8.24 14.09
N LYS A 29 -3.14 -7.40 14.40
CA LYS A 29 -2.99 -6.07 15.02
C LYS A 29 -2.07 -5.14 14.22
N ALA A 30 -2.16 -5.18 12.90
CA ALA A 30 -1.60 -4.15 12.06
C ALA A 30 -2.30 -2.81 12.36
N ASP A 31 -1.58 -1.70 12.26
CA ASP A 31 -2.15 -0.35 12.38
C ASP A 31 -2.86 0.06 11.08
N GLY A 32 -2.43 -0.54 9.96
CA GLY A 32 -3.04 -0.32 8.66
C GLY A 32 -2.76 -1.49 7.69
N ILE A 33 -3.37 -1.38 6.54
CA ILE A 33 -3.12 -2.24 5.38
C ILE A 33 -2.53 -1.39 4.26
N GLU A 34 -1.69 -1.99 3.47
CA GLU A 34 -1.24 -1.44 2.20
C GLU A 34 -1.81 -2.31 1.09
N LEU A 35 -2.17 -1.70 -0.04
CA LEU A 35 -2.77 -2.36 -1.18
C LEU A 35 -2.58 -1.58 -2.49
N ASP A 36 -2.70 -2.28 -3.62
CA ASP A 36 -2.45 -1.77 -4.96
C ASP A 36 -3.77 -1.60 -5.73
N VAL A 37 -3.98 -0.46 -6.39
CA VAL A 37 -5.20 -0.18 -7.14
C VAL A 37 -4.98 0.09 -8.62
N GLN A 38 -5.91 -0.43 -9.43
CA GLN A 38 -5.96 -0.26 -10.88
C GLN A 38 -7.41 -0.11 -11.35
N LEU A 39 -7.60 0.36 -12.58
CA LEU A 39 -8.90 0.43 -13.23
C LEU A 39 -9.19 -0.80 -14.08
N THR A 40 -10.44 -1.24 -14.08
CA THR A 40 -11.00 -2.17 -15.04
C THR A 40 -11.37 -1.47 -16.36
N LEU A 41 -11.76 -2.23 -17.38
CA LEU A 41 -12.25 -1.71 -18.67
C LEU A 41 -13.48 -0.80 -18.50
N ASP A 42 -14.40 -1.17 -17.60
CA ASP A 42 -15.62 -0.42 -17.28
C ASP A 42 -15.41 0.63 -16.19
N GLY A 43 -14.13 0.87 -15.80
CA GLY A 43 -13.71 1.97 -14.94
C GLY A 43 -13.94 1.77 -13.46
N GLU A 44 -14.11 0.55 -12.98
CA GLU A 44 -14.15 0.23 -11.56
C GLU A 44 -12.74 0.18 -10.97
N VAL A 45 -12.58 0.61 -9.71
CA VAL A 45 -11.29 0.53 -9.01
C VAL A 45 -11.17 -0.82 -8.33
N VAL A 46 -10.23 -1.66 -8.79
CA VAL A 46 -9.96 -2.99 -8.27
C VAL A 46 -8.61 -3.07 -7.58
N VAL A 47 -8.47 -4.05 -6.67
CA VAL A 47 -7.28 -4.21 -5.83
C VAL A 47 -6.45 -5.38 -6.33
N ILE A 48 -5.38 -5.07 -7.07
CA ILE A 48 -4.45 -6.03 -7.66
C ILE A 48 -3.12 -5.36 -8.00
N HIS A 49 -1.99 -6.04 -7.74
CA HIS A 49 -0.66 -5.46 -7.94
C HIS A 49 -0.23 -5.42 -9.41
N ASP A 50 -0.20 -6.59 -10.07
CA ASP A 50 0.33 -6.69 -11.42
C ASP A 50 -0.66 -6.13 -12.44
N HIS A 51 -0.15 -5.51 -13.49
CA HIS A 51 -1.01 -5.09 -14.61
C HIS A 51 -1.60 -6.29 -15.37
N ARG A 52 -1.01 -7.48 -15.22
CA ARG A 52 -1.43 -8.73 -15.84
C ARG A 52 -1.98 -9.71 -14.79
N LEU A 53 -2.96 -10.51 -15.21
CA LEU A 53 -3.73 -11.40 -14.33
C LEU A 53 -3.00 -12.70 -13.96
N GLU A 54 -2.02 -13.14 -14.75
CA GLU A 54 -1.49 -14.50 -14.75
C GLU A 54 -0.81 -14.91 -13.42
N ARG A 55 -0.14 -14.01 -12.70
CA ARG A 55 0.62 -14.37 -11.50
C ARG A 55 -0.27 -14.71 -10.30
N THR A 56 -1.32 -13.95 -10.09
CA THR A 56 -2.14 -14.03 -8.87
C THR A 56 -3.57 -14.50 -9.12
N THR A 57 -3.91 -14.83 -10.39
CA THR A 57 -5.23 -15.35 -10.74
C THR A 57 -5.14 -16.55 -11.70
N ASN A 58 -6.28 -17.12 -12.03
CA ASN A 58 -6.42 -18.11 -13.09
C ASN A 58 -6.85 -17.49 -14.44
N GLY A 59 -6.81 -16.15 -14.53
CA GLY A 59 -7.06 -15.39 -15.76
C GLY A 59 -5.77 -15.04 -16.52
N SER A 60 -5.91 -14.36 -17.65
CA SER A 60 -4.81 -13.89 -18.49
C SER A 60 -5.13 -12.53 -19.11
N GLY A 61 -4.12 -11.79 -19.49
CA GLY A 61 -4.25 -10.47 -20.12
C GLY A 61 -4.11 -9.31 -19.11
N LEU A 62 -4.35 -8.09 -19.60
CA LEU A 62 -4.24 -6.88 -18.80
C LEU A 62 -5.53 -6.64 -17.99
N VAL A 63 -5.40 -6.24 -16.73
CA VAL A 63 -6.52 -5.89 -15.84
C VAL A 63 -7.47 -4.89 -16.53
N GLN A 64 -6.93 -3.83 -17.11
CA GLN A 64 -7.69 -2.77 -17.79
C GLN A 64 -8.41 -3.20 -19.07
N GLN A 65 -8.21 -4.43 -19.55
CA GLN A 65 -8.92 -5.00 -20.70
C GLN A 65 -10.12 -5.87 -20.30
N HIS A 66 -10.38 -6.00 -18.99
CA HIS A 66 -11.48 -6.79 -18.44
C HIS A 66 -12.44 -5.91 -17.65
N THR A 67 -13.72 -6.21 -17.78
CA THR A 67 -14.76 -5.62 -16.94
C THR A 67 -14.71 -6.19 -15.51
N LEU A 68 -15.29 -5.47 -14.56
CA LEU A 68 -15.41 -6.00 -13.20
C LEU A 68 -16.13 -7.36 -13.16
N ALA A 69 -17.18 -7.51 -13.97
CA ALA A 69 -17.94 -8.77 -14.05
C ALA A 69 -17.07 -9.95 -14.48
N GLU A 70 -16.16 -9.78 -15.44
CA GLU A 70 -15.21 -10.81 -15.87
C GLU A 70 -14.17 -11.09 -14.80
N LEU A 71 -13.59 -10.06 -14.16
CA LEU A 71 -12.60 -10.23 -13.08
C LEU A 71 -13.18 -10.96 -11.87
N ARG A 72 -14.48 -10.79 -11.58
CA ARG A 72 -15.20 -11.49 -10.50
C ARG A 72 -15.32 -12.99 -10.70
N GLN A 73 -15.19 -13.49 -11.93
CA GLN A 73 -15.19 -14.95 -12.21
C GLN A 73 -13.82 -15.57 -11.89
N LEU A 74 -12.76 -14.77 -11.81
CA LEU A 74 -11.42 -15.27 -11.57
C LEU A 74 -11.21 -15.63 -10.09
N ASN A 75 -10.38 -16.64 -9.87
CA ASN A 75 -9.89 -16.97 -8.54
C ASN A 75 -8.55 -16.27 -8.27
N ALA A 76 -8.46 -15.53 -7.18
CA ALA A 76 -7.29 -14.76 -6.78
C ALA A 76 -6.47 -15.37 -5.62
N GLY A 77 -6.73 -16.65 -5.26
CA GLY A 77 -6.05 -17.25 -4.09
C GLY A 77 -5.45 -18.64 -4.30
N ARG A 78 -5.91 -19.40 -5.31
CA ARG A 78 -5.46 -20.79 -5.54
C ARG A 78 -3.98 -20.91 -5.86
N TRP A 79 -3.40 -19.88 -6.48
CA TRP A 79 -1.96 -19.81 -6.76
C TRP A 79 -1.12 -19.83 -5.48
N PHE A 80 -1.65 -19.25 -4.39
CA PHE A 80 -0.98 -19.23 -3.09
C PHE A 80 -1.17 -20.58 -2.36
N HIS A 81 -2.43 -21.05 -2.27
CA HIS A 81 -2.72 -22.35 -1.66
C HIS A 81 -4.16 -22.80 -2.04
N PRO A 82 -4.42 -24.12 -2.28
CA PRO A 82 -5.74 -24.64 -2.68
C PRO A 82 -6.90 -24.30 -1.75
N ARG A 83 -6.64 -24.08 -0.46
CA ARG A 83 -7.70 -23.67 0.51
C ARG A 83 -8.36 -22.33 0.16
N PHE A 84 -7.68 -21.47 -0.59
CA PHE A 84 -8.16 -20.14 -1.00
C PHE A 84 -8.88 -20.17 -2.36
N LYS A 85 -9.59 -21.24 -2.65
CA LYS A 85 -10.31 -21.46 -3.92
C LYS A 85 -11.48 -20.50 -4.15
N THR A 86 -11.92 -19.76 -3.14
CA THR A 86 -13.03 -18.80 -3.21
C THR A 86 -12.58 -17.35 -3.22
N SER A 87 -11.28 -17.07 -3.00
CA SER A 87 -10.76 -15.69 -3.02
C SER A 87 -10.96 -15.04 -4.38
N ARG A 88 -11.30 -13.77 -4.35
CA ARG A 88 -11.58 -12.94 -5.53
C ARG A 88 -10.75 -11.67 -5.49
N ILE A 89 -10.63 -11.00 -6.63
CA ILE A 89 -10.11 -9.63 -6.71
C ILE A 89 -11.16 -8.72 -6.09
N PRO A 90 -10.85 -7.99 -4.99
CA PRO A 90 -11.81 -7.05 -4.40
C PRO A 90 -11.85 -5.74 -5.19
N THR A 91 -12.96 -5.01 -5.07
CA THR A 91 -12.99 -3.58 -5.42
C THR A 91 -12.48 -2.74 -4.24
N LEU A 92 -12.05 -1.52 -4.53
CA LEU A 92 -11.68 -0.57 -3.47
C LEU A 92 -12.86 -0.25 -2.55
N ALA A 93 -14.07 -0.13 -3.09
CA ALA A 93 -15.30 0.09 -2.32
C ALA A 93 -15.57 -1.03 -1.31
N GLU A 94 -15.32 -2.31 -1.67
CA GLU A 94 -15.43 -3.43 -0.72
C GLU A 94 -14.39 -3.36 0.39
N VAL A 95 -13.15 -2.98 0.06
CA VAL A 95 -12.11 -2.78 1.07
C VAL A 95 -12.48 -1.62 2.00
N PHE A 96 -12.98 -0.51 1.47
CA PHE A 96 -13.41 0.63 2.29
C PHE A 96 -14.60 0.29 3.19
N THR A 97 -15.56 -0.50 2.69
CA THR A 97 -16.67 -1.03 3.51
C THR A 97 -16.12 -1.85 4.69
N PHE A 98 -15.10 -2.69 4.46
CA PHE A 98 -14.44 -3.47 5.52
C PHE A 98 -13.66 -2.59 6.49
N VAL A 99 -12.94 -1.57 6.00
CA VAL A 99 -12.09 -0.69 6.81
C VAL A 99 -12.91 0.28 7.67
N LYS A 100 -14.02 0.81 7.14
CA LYS A 100 -14.82 1.89 7.78
C LYS A 100 -15.16 1.63 9.25
N PRO A 101 -15.63 0.44 9.68
CA PRO A 101 -15.93 0.15 11.08
C PRO A 101 -14.71 -0.18 11.95
N THR A 102 -13.51 -0.19 11.38
CA THR A 102 -12.26 -0.50 12.08
C THR A 102 -11.45 0.76 12.40
N ARG A 103 -10.26 0.60 13.00
CA ARG A 103 -9.26 1.67 13.17
C ARG A 103 -8.13 1.61 12.16
N LEU A 104 -8.21 0.72 11.18
CA LEU A 104 -7.13 0.54 10.20
C LEU A 104 -6.94 1.80 9.36
N MET A 105 -5.69 2.19 9.19
CA MET A 105 -5.26 3.09 8.12
C MET A 105 -5.10 2.31 6.81
N VAL A 106 -5.09 3.01 5.69
CA VAL A 106 -4.92 2.38 4.36
C VAL A 106 -3.87 3.15 3.58
N ILE A 107 -2.85 2.44 3.09
CA ILE A 107 -1.94 2.95 2.06
C ILE A 107 -2.45 2.39 0.73
N LEU A 108 -2.74 3.28 -0.23
CA LEU A 108 -3.18 2.93 -1.58
C LEU A 108 -2.05 3.22 -2.57
N GLU A 109 -1.41 2.19 -3.12
CA GLU A 109 -0.51 2.38 -4.25
C GLU A 109 -1.28 2.51 -5.56
N LEU A 110 -1.13 3.64 -6.26
CA LEU A 110 -1.68 3.86 -7.59
C LEU A 110 -0.76 3.24 -8.64
N LYS A 111 -1.21 2.18 -9.30
CA LYS A 111 -0.44 1.42 -10.30
C LYS A 111 -0.51 2.05 -11.69
N ASN A 112 -0.05 3.28 -11.85
CA ASN A 112 -0.20 4.07 -13.08
C ASN A 112 1.13 4.58 -13.67
N LEU A 113 2.29 4.02 -13.26
CA LEU A 113 3.58 4.40 -13.81
C LEU A 113 3.86 3.69 -15.15
N LEU A 114 3.73 2.36 -15.20
CA LEU A 114 4.10 1.54 -16.37
C LEU A 114 2.96 1.41 -17.37
N VAL A 115 1.73 1.32 -16.88
CA VAL A 115 0.51 1.25 -17.69
C VAL A 115 -0.36 2.45 -17.33
N PRO A 116 -0.63 3.37 -18.25
CA PRO A 116 -1.50 4.51 -17.98
C PRO A 116 -2.88 4.08 -17.50
N GLN A 117 -3.37 4.76 -16.46
CA GLN A 117 -4.66 4.52 -15.82
C GLN A 117 -5.45 5.85 -15.82
N PRO A 118 -6.02 6.30 -16.95
CA PRO A 118 -6.71 7.58 -17.02
C PRO A 118 -7.83 7.67 -15.98
N HIS A 119 -7.89 8.79 -15.26
CA HIS A 119 -8.89 9.07 -14.21
C HIS A 119 -8.80 8.20 -12.94
N LEU A 120 -7.69 7.46 -12.73
CA LEU A 120 -7.52 6.65 -11.51
C LEU A 120 -7.51 7.55 -10.26
N GLU A 121 -6.78 8.68 -10.32
CA GLU A 121 -6.66 9.61 -9.19
C GLU A 121 -8.02 10.19 -8.80
N GLU A 122 -8.79 10.66 -9.79
CA GLU A 122 -10.12 11.24 -9.56
C GLU A 122 -11.09 10.22 -8.94
N LYS A 123 -11.12 9.00 -9.48
CA LYS A 123 -11.98 7.93 -8.97
C LYS A 123 -11.61 7.50 -7.56
N VAL A 124 -10.32 7.40 -7.27
CA VAL A 124 -9.84 7.05 -5.92
C VAL A 124 -10.17 8.17 -4.93
N CYS A 125 -9.94 9.45 -5.28
CA CYS A 125 -10.32 10.59 -4.44
C CYS A 125 -11.84 10.62 -4.20
N GLN A 126 -12.66 10.40 -5.22
CA GLN A 126 -14.11 10.32 -5.09
C GLN A 126 -14.53 9.22 -4.10
N LEU A 127 -13.97 8.00 -4.21
CA LEU A 127 -14.27 6.91 -3.26
C LEU A 127 -13.83 7.25 -1.83
N ILE A 128 -12.69 7.90 -1.65
CA ILE A 128 -12.23 8.34 -0.32
C ILE A 128 -13.24 9.29 0.32
N ASP A 129 -13.77 10.25 -0.45
CA ASP A 129 -14.76 11.21 0.01
C ASP A 129 -16.11 10.54 0.30
N GLU A 130 -16.60 9.67 -0.57
CA GLU A 130 -17.86 8.90 -0.40
C GLU A 130 -17.85 8.03 0.87
N PHE A 131 -16.69 7.44 1.19
CA PHE A 131 -16.54 6.62 2.40
C PHE A 131 -16.10 7.40 3.64
N GLU A 132 -15.81 8.72 3.50
CA GLU A 132 -15.34 9.59 4.60
C GLU A 132 -14.03 9.07 5.24
N LEU A 133 -13.08 8.63 4.43
CA LEU A 133 -11.83 8.01 4.90
C LEU A 133 -10.59 8.90 4.73
N GLY A 134 -10.75 10.18 4.38
CA GLY A 134 -9.64 11.08 4.06
C GLY A 134 -8.53 11.14 5.10
N GLU A 135 -8.85 11.12 6.40
CA GLU A 135 -7.87 11.15 7.48
C GLU A 135 -7.13 9.81 7.71
N ARG A 136 -7.63 8.72 7.10
CA ARG A 136 -7.09 7.36 7.30
C ARG A 136 -6.44 6.77 6.06
N VAL A 137 -6.47 7.48 4.93
CA VAL A 137 -5.90 7.03 3.66
C VAL A 137 -4.64 7.82 3.34
N ILE A 138 -3.61 7.11 2.91
CA ILE A 138 -2.36 7.64 2.37
C ILE A 138 -2.25 7.16 0.93
N LEU A 139 -2.19 8.08 -0.02
CA LEU A 139 -2.05 7.76 -1.44
C LEU A 139 -0.58 7.67 -1.82
N SER A 140 -0.16 6.56 -2.39
CA SER A 140 1.22 6.25 -2.68
C SER A 140 1.41 5.94 -4.17
N SER A 141 2.53 6.34 -4.76
CA SER A 141 2.85 6.01 -6.16
C SER A 141 4.33 6.18 -6.47
N PHE A 142 4.81 5.40 -7.45
CA PHE A 142 6.07 5.64 -8.16
C PHE A 142 5.92 6.73 -9.24
N ASN A 143 4.68 7.09 -9.62
CA ASN A 143 4.39 8.19 -10.52
C ASN A 143 4.22 9.49 -9.71
N PHE A 144 5.28 10.26 -9.57
CA PHE A 144 5.28 11.49 -8.77
C PHE A 144 4.33 12.56 -9.30
N ASN A 145 4.05 12.57 -10.62
CA ASN A 145 3.05 13.48 -11.19
C ASN A 145 1.63 13.11 -10.74
N SER A 146 1.35 11.82 -10.52
CA SER A 146 0.11 11.34 -9.94
C SER A 146 -0.08 11.88 -8.51
N LEU A 147 0.98 11.88 -7.69
CA LEU A 147 0.94 12.44 -6.33
C LEU A 147 0.66 13.95 -6.34
N ARG A 148 1.27 14.70 -7.28
CA ARG A 148 0.98 16.12 -7.46
C ARG A 148 -0.48 16.34 -7.84
N LYS A 149 -1.00 15.57 -8.81
CA LYS A 149 -2.40 15.63 -9.24
C LYS A 149 -3.36 15.38 -8.06
N ILE A 150 -3.06 14.42 -7.18
CA ILE A 150 -3.84 14.20 -5.96
C ILE A 150 -3.87 15.45 -5.08
N LYS A 151 -2.71 16.10 -4.86
CA LYS A 151 -2.65 17.35 -4.08
C LYS A 151 -3.43 18.49 -4.74
N GLU A 152 -3.49 18.55 -6.06
CA GLU A 152 -4.32 19.49 -6.81
C GLU A 152 -5.83 19.20 -6.66
N LEU A 153 -6.23 17.91 -6.63
CA LEU A 153 -7.61 17.49 -6.41
C LEU A 153 -8.07 17.72 -4.96
N ASN A 154 -7.24 17.33 -4.00
CA ASN A 154 -7.52 17.51 -2.57
C ASN A 154 -6.21 17.58 -1.77
N ASN A 155 -5.81 18.80 -1.41
CA ASN A 155 -4.54 19.06 -0.70
C ASN A 155 -4.50 18.49 0.73
N SER A 156 -5.65 18.12 1.32
CA SER A 156 -5.71 17.55 2.67
C SER A 156 -5.33 16.07 2.70
N LEU A 157 -5.40 15.36 1.55
CA LEU A 157 -5.03 13.96 1.47
C LEU A 157 -3.52 13.74 1.65
N GLN A 158 -3.15 12.78 2.46
CA GLN A 158 -1.74 12.41 2.67
C GLN A 158 -1.19 11.66 1.46
N THR A 159 0.02 12.01 1.05
CA THR A 159 0.71 11.41 -0.10
C THR A 159 2.08 10.86 0.27
N GLY A 160 2.44 9.69 -0.28
CA GLY A 160 3.71 9.02 -0.06
C GLY A 160 4.46 8.76 -1.37
N MET A 161 5.70 9.22 -1.46
CA MET A 161 6.55 9.00 -2.63
C MET A 161 7.24 7.64 -2.55
N LEU A 162 6.85 6.70 -3.43
CA LEU A 162 7.53 5.42 -3.63
C LEU A 162 8.73 5.59 -4.57
N TYR A 163 9.85 4.98 -4.24
CA TYR A 163 11.01 4.90 -5.13
C TYR A 163 11.75 3.58 -4.97
N VAL A 164 12.56 3.21 -5.95
CA VAL A 164 13.45 2.03 -5.95
C VAL A 164 14.88 2.45 -6.24
N GLY A 165 15.85 1.66 -5.78
CA GLY A 165 17.26 1.96 -5.93
C GLY A 165 17.70 3.19 -5.13
N HIS A 166 18.94 3.59 -5.35
CA HIS A 166 19.54 4.72 -4.64
C HIS A 166 19.04 6.05 -5.23
N LEU A 167 18.32 6.81 -4.41
CA LEU A 167 17.92 8.19 -4.73
C LEU A 167 18.72 9.15 -3.83
N LEU A 168 19.51 10.03 -4.48
CA LEU A 168 20.26 11.04 -3.74
C LEU A 168 19.30 12.07 -3.12
N GLU A 169 19.45 12.28 -1.81
CA GLU A 169 18.63 13.26 -1.05
C GLU A 169 17.10 13.14 -1.32
N PRO A 170 16.48 11.96 -1.07
CA PRO A 170 15.08 11.71 -1.44
C PRO A 170 14.08 12.72 -0.83
N TRP A 171 14.41 13.32 0.31
CA TRP A 171 13.60 14.39 0.92
C TRP A 171 13.49 15.63 0.03
N LYS A 172 14.53 16.00 -0.72
CA LYS A 172 14.46 17.12 -1.65
C LYS A 172 13.51 16.83 -2.82
N THR A 173 13.57 15.61 -3.33
CA THR A 173 12.61 15.17 -4.36
C THR A 173 11.19 15.19 -3.80
N GLY A 174 10.97 14.64 -2.61
CA GLY A 174 9.66 14.65 -1.94
C GLY A 174 9.10 16.08 -1.80
N LEU A 175 9.91 17.02 -1.34
CA LEU A 175 9.52 18.45 -1.24
C LEU A 175 9.17 19.05 -2.61
N THR A 176 9.92 18.72 -3.66
CA THR A 176 9.65 19.21 -5.03
C THR A 176 8.27 18.79 -5.53
N TYR A 177 7.81 17.58 -5.15
CA TYR A 177 6.51 17.06 -5.54
C TYR A 177 5.41 17.31 -4.49
N GLY A 178 5.75 17.95 -3.36
CA GLY A 178 4.81 18.33 -2.31
C GLY A 178 4.20 17.13 -1.58
N VAL A 179 4.96 16.03 -1.44
CA VAL A 179 4.49 14.84 -0.72
C VAL A 179 4.67 14.99 0.79
N ASP A 180 3.91 14.24 1.56
CA ASP A 180 3.96 14.23 3.03
C ASP A 180 4.90 13.16 3.58
N GLN A 181 5.18 12.13 2.78
CA GLN A 181 5.90 10.94 3.23
C GLN A 181 6.85 10.40 2.15
N LEU A 182 7.94 9.77 2.59
CA LEU A 182 8.81 8.95 1.76
C LEU A 182 8.52 7.47 2.06
N HIS A 183 8.18 6.70 1.06
CA HIS A 183 8.07 5.24 1.13
C HIS A 183 9.35 4.63 0.54
N ALA A 184 10.33 4.40 1.41
CA ALA A 184 11.70 4.06 1.04
C ALA A 184 11.93 2.55 1.00
N PRO A 185 12.68 2.02 0.01
CA PRO A 185 13.16 0.63 0.08
C PRO A 185 13.95 0.42 1.35
N VAL A 186 13.72 -0.71 2.02
CA VAL A 186 14.35 -1.01 3.31
C VAL A 186 15.88 -0.84 3.28
N ASP A 187 16.54 -1.20 2.20
CA ASP A 187 18.00 -1.11 2.07
C ASP A 187 18.52 0.31 1.84
N GLU A 188 17.68 1.22 1.38
CA GLU A 188 17.99 2.64 1.16
C GLU A 188 17.73 3.51 2.40
N VAL A 189 17.07 2.98 3.43
CA VAL A 189 16.85 3.72 4.67
C VAL A 189 18.15 3.83 5.47
N SER A 190 18.57 5.07 5.72
CA SER A 190 19.72 5.42 6.56
C SER A 190 19.31 6.46 7.61
N LEU A 191 20.16 6.62 8.65
CA LEU A 191 19.94 7.65 9.67
C LEU A 191 19.91 9.06 9.08
N SER A 192 20.68 9.34 8.03
CA SER A 192 20.66 10.63 7.35
C SER A 192 19.34 10.84 6.61
N VAL A 193 18.85 9.85 5.87
CA VAL A 193 17.54 9.92 5.20
C VAL A 193 16.43 10.21 6.19
N VAL A 194 16.36 9.48 7.31
CA VAL A 194 15.32 9.69 8.32
C VAL A 194 15.43 11.08 8.95
N LYS A 195 16.63 11.49 9.41
CA LYS A 195 16.84 12.79 10.05
C LYS A 195 16.53 13.97 9.12
N GLU A 196 17.03 13.94 7.90
CA GLU A 196 16.79 15.06 6.95
C GLU A 196 15.33 15.08 6.50
N SER A 197 14.67 13.93 6.34
CA SER A 197 13.22 13.88 6.08
C SER A 197 12.43 14.51 7.21
N HIS A 198 12.67 14.10 8.47
CA HIS A 198 11.98 14.66 9.64
C HIS A 198 12.23 16.18 9.80
N LYS A 199 13.46 16.63 9.58
CA LYS A 199 13.80 18.06 9.61
C LYS A 199 13.01 18.88 8.59
N ASN A 200 12.63 18.25 7.47
CA ASN A 200 11.83 18.87 6.42
C ASN A 200 10.33 18.53 6.50
N GLY A 201 9.87 17.96 7.62
CA GLY A 201 8.45 17.67 7.86
C GLY A 201 7.91 16.43 7.14
N LEU A 202 8.80 15.59 6.57
CA LEU A 202 8.41 14.36 5.88
C LEU A 202 8.51 13.16 6.81
N SER A 203 7.48 12.32 6.85
CA SER A 203 7.54 10.99 7.47
C SER A 203 8.27 9.98 6.58
N VAL A 204 8.88 8.94 7.19
CA VAL A 204 9.58 7.88 6.46
C VAL A 204 8.98 6.52 6.79
N LEU A 205 8.42 5.86 5.79
CA LEU A 205 7.95 4.47 5.86
C LEU A 205 8.91 3.57 5.08
N ALA A 206 9.32 2.46 5.68
CA ALA A 206 10.22 1.50 5.04
C ALA A 206 9.47 0.29 4.47
N TRP A 207 9.79 -0.13 3.24
CA TRP A 207 9.23 -1.31 2.56
C TRP A 207 10.31 -2.14 1.87
N THR A 208 10.24 -3.48 1.72
CA THR A 208 9.37 -4.36 2.49
C THR A 208 10.18 -4.92 3.67
N VAL A 209 9.70 -4.75 4.89
CA VAL A 209 10.47 -5.03 6.12
C VAL A 209 10.04 -6.37 6.71
N ASP A 210 10.56 -7.48 6.15
CA ASP A 210 10.13 -8.83 6.53
C ASP A 210 11.10 -9.54 7.49
N GLN A 211 12.39 -9.24 7.39
CA GLN A 211 13.41 -9.89 8.21
C GLN A 211 13.49 -9.28 9.61
N LYS A 212 13.63 -10.11 10.63
CA LYS A 212 13.78 -9.65 12.04
C LYS A 212 14.92 -8.64 12.22
N LYS A 213 16.05 -8.83 11.50
CA LYS A 213 17.18 -7.90 11.53
C LYS A 213 16.80 -6.55 10.93
N ALA A 214 16.05 -6.55 9.83
CA ALA A 214 15.57 -5.32 9.19
C ALA A 214 14.59 -4.57 10.11
N VAL A 215 13.62 -5.26 10.74
CA VAL A 215 12.71 -4.66 11.71
C VAL A 215 13.50 -3.94 12.81
N ARG A 216 14.47 -4.62 13.46
CA ARG A 216 15.31 -4.00 14.52
C ARG A 216 16.10 -2.80 14.00
N ARG A 217 16.65 -2.87 12.78
CA ARG A 217 17.36 -1.76 12.15
C ARG A 217 16.44 -0.55 11.95
N MET A 218 15.25 -0.74 11.43
CA MET A 218 14.28 0.35 11.21
C MET A 218 13.84 0.98 12.55
N LEU A 219 13.61 0.17 13.58
CA LEU A 219 13.31 0.65 14.93
C LEU A 219 14.45 1.54 15.50
N ALA A 220 15.70 1.12 15.34
CA ALA A 220 16.87 1.90 15.76
C ALA A 220 17.01 3.22 15.00
N MET A 221 16.61 3.24 13.72
CA MET A 221 16.61 4.45 12.87
C MET A 221 15.42 5.37 13.11
N LYS A 222 14.41 4.93 13.90
CA LYS A 222 13.19 5.69 14.24
C LYS A 222 12.37 6.09 13.00
N VAL A 223 12.20 5.17 12.06
CA VAL A 223 11.23 5.37 10.96
C VAL A 223 9.81 5.49 11.51
N ASP A 224 8.91 6.13 10.77
CA ASP A 224 7.52 6.38 11.19
C ASP A 224 6.61 5.18 10.92
N GLY A 225 6.95 4.35 9.93
CA GLY A 225 6.18 3.14 9.63
C GLY A 225 7.01 2.02 8.99
N LEU A 226 6.48 0.81 9.15
CA LEU A 226 6.99 -0.42 8.54
C LEU A 226 5.91 -1.01 7.64
N ILE A 227 6.22 -1.24 6.38
CA ILE A 227 5.36 -1.98 5.44
C ILE A 227 5.95 -3.39 5.33
N THR A 228 5.17 -4.43 5.72
CA THR A 228 5.67 -5.81 5.88
C THR A 228 4.63 -6.87 5.50
N ASN A 229 5.09 -7.99 4.95
CA ASN A 229 4.26 -9.18 4.68
C ASN A 229 3.86 -9.93 5.98
N TYR A 230 4.57 -9.67 7.11
CA TYR A 230 4.42 -10.38 8.39
C TYR A 230 4.11 -9.42 9.56
N PRO A 231 2.94 -8.74 9.56
CA PRO A 231 2.63 -7.71 10.57
C PRO A 231 2.64 -8.23 12.00
N GLU A 232 2.19 -9.49 12.24
CA GLU A 232 2.24 -10.10 13.57
C GLU A 232 3.67 -10.27 14.08
N GLN A 233 4.60 -10.69 13.20
CA GLN A 233 6.02 -10.83 13.57
C GLN A 233 6.63 -9.47 13.90
N ALA A 234 6.36 -8.45 13.09
CA ALA A 234 6.83 -7.09 13.36
C ALA A 234 6.29 -6.58 14.70
N ARG A 235 4.99 -6.78 14.99
CA ARG A 235 4.37 -6.40 16.27
C ARG A 235 5.02 -7.08 17.47
N LYS A 236 5.26 -8.38 17.39
CA LYS A 236 5.95 -9.14 18.46
C LYS A 236 7.37 -8.61 18.73
N LEU A 237 8.13 -8.28 17.67
CA LEU A 237 9.48 -7.74 17.80
C LEU A 237 9.52 -6.33 18.43
N MET A 238 8.49 -5.51 18.18
CA MET A 238 8.36 -4.18 18.77
C MET A 238 8.00 -4.22 20.26
N GLN A 239 7.33 -5.28 20.72
CA GLN A 239 6.96 -5.46 22.12
C GLN A 239 8.14 -6.00 22.97
N ILE A 240 9.08 -6.70 22.34
CA ILE A 240 10.32 -7.19 22.96
C ILE A 240 11.36 -6.06 22.85
N GLN A 241 11.19 -4.95 23.61
CA GLN A 241 12.29 -4.01 23.77
C GLN A 241 13.36 -4.65 24.67
N PRO A 242 14.66 -4.55 24.30
CA PRO A 242 15.70 -4.88 25.25
C PRO A 242 15.63 -3.86 26.40
N THR A 243 15.47 -4.39 27.63
CA THR A 243 15.76 -3.70 28.87
C THR A 243 17.19 -3.19 28.87
#